data_8e865d88dfc571b3f5098fe0ce806c43
#
_entry.id   8e865d88dfc571b3f5098fe0ce806c43
#
_cell.length_a   1.000
_cell.length_b   1.000
_cell.length_c   1.000
_cell.angle_alpha   90.00
_cell.angle_beta   90.00
_cell.angle_gamma   90.00
#
_symmetry.space_group_name_H-M   'P 1'
#
loop_
_entity.id
_entity.type
_entity.pdbx_description
1 polymer ?
#
loop_
_entity_poly.entity_id
_entity_poly.type
_entity_poly.pdbx_seq_one_letter_code
_entity_poly.pdbx_strand_id
1 'polypeptide(L)'
;MSPDYAPLLGQAPVWFGPYLRVDERRSTFHVLADAPRTEHGWRVKFLRVIGPRQEAPVTLHGGDLSGERRLPLELEGTEVTASASLDPERPGAVPESPASGFKEFPSYVYFPAAGCYFLEATWPGGSWRIVFAAGR
;
A
#
# COMPACT_ATOMS: atom_id res chain seq x y z
N MET A 1 11.97 -5.34 -13.24
CA MET A 1 11.89 -3.92 -13.56
C MET A 1 10.87 -3.29 -12.63
N SER A 2 11.26 -2.26 -11.91
CA SER A 2 10.35 -1.52 -11.04
C SER A 2 9.72 -0.35 -11.79
N PRO A 3 8.53 0.08 -11.40
CA PRO A 3 7.96 1.30 -11.96
C PRO A 3 8.77 2.54 -11.55
N ASP A 4 8.70 3.57 -12.36
CA ASP A 4 9.47 4.80 -12.15
C ASP A 4 8.74 5.75 -11.19
N TYR A 5 8.40 5.24 -10.02
CA TYR A 5 7.81 5.98 -8.92
C TYR A 5 8.74 5.91 -7.71
N ALA A 6 8.99 6.99 -7.07
CA ALA A 6 9.82 7.01 -5.88
C ALA A 6 9.11 7.73 -4.73
N PRO A 7 9.25 7.25 -3.48
CA PRO A 7 9.78 5.95 -3.09
C PRO A 7 8.74 4.84 -3.21
N LEU A 8 9.15 3.66 -3.67
CA LEU A 8 8.31 2.48 -3.70
C LEU A 8 8.81 1.42 -2.74
N LEU A 9 7.87 0.74 -2.10
CA LEU A 9 8.13 -0.38 -1.21
C LEU A 9 7.61 -1.66 -1.85
N GLY A 10 8.30 -2.76 -1.59
CA GLY A 10 7.93 -4.06 -2.11
C GLY A 10 8.83 -4.50 -3.26
N GLN A 11 8.38 -5.49 -3.98
CA GLN A 11 9.10 -6.06 -5.12
C GLN A 11 8.09 -6.65 -6.11
N ALA A 12 8.57 -6.94 -7.32
CA ALA A 12 7.71 -7.48 -8.36
C ALA A 12 6.88 -8.68 -7.87
N PRO A 13 5.63 -8.80 -8.24
CA PRO A 13 4.89 -7.95 -9.19
C PRO A 13 4.08 -6.81 -8.55
N VAL A 14 4.25 -6.53 -7.27
CA VAL A 14 3.44 -5.56 -6.54
C VAL A 14 4.30 -4.60 -5.74
N TRP A 15 4.00 -3.30 -5.84
CA TRP A 15 4.69 -2.26 -5.08
C TRP A 15 3.68 -1.36 -4.39
N PHE A 16 4.13 -0.72 -3.30
CA PHE A 16 3.40 0.33 -2.61
C PHE A 16 4.15 1.64 -2.70
N GLY A 17 3.45 2.69 -3.11
CA GLY A 17 3.97 4.05 -3.13
C GLY A 17 3.31 4.91 -2.05
N PRO A 18 3.86 4.97 -0.83
CA PRO A 18 3.31 5.83 0.20
C PRO A 18 3.62 7.29 -0.10
N TYR A 19 2.62 8.16 0.01
CA TYR A 19 2.81 9.60 -0.11
C TYR A 19 3.25 10.17 1.25
N LEU A 20 4.53 9.97 1.59
CA LEU A 20 5.06 10.23 2.92
C LEU A 20 6.43 10.85 2.88
N ARG A 21 6.74 11.62 3.93
CA ARG A 21 8.12 11.95 4.23
C ARG A 21 8.80 10.76 4.87
N VAL A 22 10.02 10.48 4.47
CA VAL A 22 10.81 9.37 4.99
C VAL A 22 11.98 9.92 5.80
N ASP A 23 12.13 9.43 7.02
CA ASP A 23 13.35 9.61 7.79
C ASP A 23 14.26 8.41 7.51
N GLU A 24 15.20 8.58 6.59
CA GLU A 24 16.10 7.50 6.17
C GLU A 24 16.97 6.96 7.30
N ARG A 25 17.33 7.81 8.26
CA ARG A 25 18.16 7.40 9.40
C ARG A 25 17.46 6.43 10.33
N ARG A 26 16.14 6.57 10.46
CA ARG A 26 15.31 5.77 11.37
C ARG A 26 14.46 4.74 10.68
N SER A 27 14.50 4.69 9.35
CA SER A 27 13.60 3.86 8.54
C SER A 27 12.13 4.08 8.92
N THR A 28 11.78 5.35 9.19
CA THR A 28 10.46 5.72 9.68
C THR A 28 9.76 6.59 8.66
N PHE A 29 8.52 6.26 8.38
CA PHE A 29 7.65 7.10 7.56
C PHE A 29 6.89 8.06 8.46
N HIS A 30 6.95 9.36 8.18
CA HIS A 30 6.21 10.39 8.91
C HIS A 30 4.80 10.52 8.34
N VAL A 31 3.96 9.55 8.65
CA VAL A 31 2.63 9.42 8.07
C VAL A 31 1.58 10.26 8.78
N LEU A 32 1.76 10.50 10.08
CA LEU A 32 0.67 11.03 10.89
C LEU A 32 0.66 12.55 10.99
N ALA A 33 1.79 13.22 10.67
CA ALA A 33 1.90 14.68 10.80
C ALA A 33 0.97 15.44 9.85
N ASP A 34 0.83 14.93 8.62
CA ASP A 34 0.10 15.61 7.54
C ASP A 34 -1.14 14.85 7.08
N ALA A 35 -1.48 13.74 7.73
CA ALA A 35 -2.62 12.93 7.35
C ALA A 35 -3.90 13.34 8.09
N PRO A 36 -5.06 13.30 7.41
CA PRO A 36 -6.33 13.55 8.09
C PRO A 36 -6.64 12.44 9.09
N ARG A 37 -7.16 12.84 10.24
CA ARG A 37 -7.63 11.88 11.23
C ARG A 37 -9.10 11.53 11.00
N THR A 38 -9.41 10.23 11.03
CA THR A 38 -10.75 9.70 10.84
C THR A 38 -11.13 8.77 11.98
N GLU A 39 -12.35 8.24 11.96
CA GLU A 39 -12.80 7.23 12.91
C GLU A 39 -11.97 5.93 12.86
N HIS A 40 -11.32 5.65 11.72
CA HIS A 40 -10.47 4.48 11.54
C HIS A 40 -9.00 4.74 11.86
N GLY A 41 -8.64 5.99 12.16
CA GLY A 41 -7.27 6.43 12.39
C GLY A 41 -6.83 7.48 11.38
N TRP A 42 -5.51 7.65 11.24
CA TRP A 42 -4.96 8.57 10.25
C TRP A 42 -5.00 7.94 8.84
N ARG A 43 -5.66 8.64 7.92
CA ARG A 43 -5.84 8.19 6.53
C ARG A 43 -4.66 8.61 5.68
N VAL A 44 -3.90 7.64 5.20
CA VAL A 44 -2.70 7.89 4.40
C VAL A 44 -2.87 7.27 3.02
N LYS A 45 -2.57 8.04 1.98
CA LYS A 45 -2.62 7.55 0.61
C LYS A 45 -1.43 6.64 0.33
N PHE A 46 -1.74 5.43 -0.11
CA PHE A 46 -0.76 4.43 -0.58
C PHE A 46 -1.14 4.02 -1.98
N LEU A 47 -0.42 4.52 -2.97
CA LEU A 47 -0.61 4.05 -4.32
C LEU A 47 -0.13 2.61 -4.42
N ARG A 48 -0.97 1.74 -4.93
CA ARG A 48 -0.58 0.37 -5.22
C ARG A 48 -0.35 0.20 -6.71
N VAL A 49 0.74 -0.46 -7.05
CA VAL A 49 1.16 -0.62 -8.44
C VAL A 49 1.38 -2.11 -8.69
N ILE A 50 0.78 -2.61 -9.75
CA ILE A 50 0.95 -4.00 -10.20
C ILE A 50 1.68 -4.00 -11.53
N GLY A 51 2.67 -4.90 -11.66
CA GLY A 51 3.45 -5.04 -12.87
C GLY A 51 2.64 -5.56 -14.05
N PRO A 52 3.12 -5.31 -15.28
CA PRO A 52 2.34 -5.58 -16.49
C PRO A 52 2.09 -7.07 -16.77
N ARG A 53 2.87 -7.95 -16.16
CA ARG A 53 2.75 -9.40 -16.37
C ARG A 53 1.82 -10.10 -15.38
N GLN A 54 1.36 -9.39 -14.35
CA GLN A 54 0.48 -9.97 -13.35
C GLN A 54 -0.95 -9.93 -13.86
N GLU A 55 -1.56 -11.09 -14.00
CA GLU A 55 -2.93 -11.26 -14.49
C GLU A 55 -3.91 -11.63 -13.37
N ALA A 56 -3.45 -12.41 -12.40
CA ALA A 56 -4.28 -12.85 -11.29
C ALA A 56 -4.44 -11.76 -10.22
N PRO A 57 -5.56 -11.75 -9.50
CA PRO A 57 -5.76 -10.81 -8.39
C PRO A 57 -4.69 -10.93 -7.31
N VAL A 58 -4.38 -9.80 -6.69
CA VAL A 58 -3.45 -9.71 -5.56
C VAL A 58 -4.24 -9.33 -4.32
N THR A 59 -4.08 -10.09 -3.25
CA THR A 59 -4.71 -9.82 -1.97
C THR A 59 -3.74 -9.06 -1.07
N LEU A 60 -4.23 -8.00 -0.44
CA LEU A 60 -3.46 -7.15 0.45
C LEU A 60 -4.06 -7.17 1.85
N HIS A 61 -3.19 -7.22 2.85
CA HIS A 61 -3.57 -6.96 4.23
C HIS A 61 -2.38 -6.38 4.99
N GLY A 62 -2.64 -5.83 6.14
CA GLY A 62 -1.62 -5.29 7.01
C GLY A 62 -2.06 -5.31 8.46
N GLY A 63 -1.13 -5.03 9.35
CA GLY A 63 -1.42 -5.01 10.76
C GLY A 63 -0.25 -4.46 11.56
N ASP A 64 -0.44 -4.36 12.88
CA ASP A 64 0.67 -4.08 13.79
C ASP A 64 1.53 -5.33 13.98
N LEU A 65 2.75 -5.15 14.46
CA LEU A 65 3.66 -6.28 14.64
C LEU A 65 3.25 -7.24 15.77
N SER A 66 2.33 -6.83 16.65
CA SER A 66 1.76 -7.75 17.66
C SER A 66 0.83 -8.77 17.02
N GLY A 67 0.34 -8.51 15.82
CA GLY A 67 -0.60 -9.37 15.10
C GLY A 67 -2.04 -9.30 15.60
N GLU A 68 -2.34 -8.46 16.59
CA GLU A 68 -3.66 -8.35 17.18
C GLU A 68 -4.62 -7.45 16.40
N ARG A 69 -4.07 -6.48 15.67
CA ARG A 69 -4.87 -5.49 14.95
C ARG A 69 -4.55 -5.49 13.48
N ARG A 70 -5.59 -5.55 12.66
CA ARG A 70 -5.47 -5.35 11.23
C ARG A 70 -5.58 -3.87 10.91
N LEU A 71 -4.78 -3.42 9.93
CA LEU A 71 -4.92 -2.07 9.40
C LEU A 71 -6.14 -2.02 8.48
N PRO A 72 -7.06 -1.06 8.70
CA PRO A 72 -8.13 -0.82 7.75
C PRO A 72 -7.55 -0.33 6.42
N LEU A 73 -8.07 -0.85 5.31
CA LEU A 73 -7.66 -0.54 3.95
C LEU A 73 -8.85 -0.05 3.15
N GLU A 74 -8.60 0.86 2.24
CA GLU A 74 -9.63 1.38 1.33
C GLU A 74 -9.05 1.47 -0.09
N LEU A 75 -9.70 0.81 -1.04
CA LEU A 75 -9.52 1.14 -2.46
C LEU A 75 -10.41 2.35 -2.75
N GLU A 76 -9.92 3.30 -3.53
CA GLU A 76 -10.67 4.50 -3.84
C GLU A 76 -12.07 4.17 -4.37
N GLY A 77 -13.09 4.74 -3.73
CA GLY A 77 -14.49 4.51 -4.11
C GLY A 77 -15.11 3.24 -3.54
N THR A 78 -14.43 2.52 -2.65
CA THR A 78 -14.94 1.30 -2.00
C THR A 78 -15.08 1.48 -0.50
N GLU A 79 -15.58 0.44 0.16
CA GLU A 79 -15.67 0.42 1.62
C GLU A 79 -14.31 0.15 2.27
N VAL A 80 -14.16 0.60 3.51
CA VAL A 80 -13.00 0.28 4.33
C VAL A 80 -13.09 -1.18 4.77
N THR A 81 -12.02 -1.95 4.54
CA THR A 81 -11.98 -3.39 4.81
C THR A 81 -10.68 -3.78 5.51
N ALA A 82 -10.67 -4.98 6.10
CA ALA A 82 -9.47 -5.54 6.71
C ALA A 82 -8.52 -6.19 5.67
N SER A 83 -9.02 -6.49 4.49
CA SER A 83 -8.21 -6.97 3.38
C SER A 83 -8.77 -6.45 2.07
N ALA A 84 -7.90 -6.22 1.10
CA ALA A 84 -8.29 -5.69 -0.20
C ALA A 84 -7.78 -6.63 -1.30
N SER A 85 -8.58 -6.78 -2.35
CA SER A 85 -8.18 -7.53 -3.54
C SER A 85 -8.01 -6.57 -4.71
N LEU A 86 -6.86 -6.63 -5.35
CA LEU A 86 -6.55 -5.83 -6.54
C LEU A 86 -6.70 -6.71 -7.77
N ASP A 87 -7.67 -6.39 -8.61
CA ASP A 87 -7.86 -7.08 -9.88
C ASP A 87 -7.10 -6.34 -10.97
N PRO A 88 -6.04 -6.93 -11.55
CA PRO A 88 -5.26 -6.28 -12.59
C PRO A 88 -6.05 -5.93 -13.87
N GLU A 89 -7.20 -6.57 -14.08
CA GLU A 89 -8.07 -6.25 -15.21
C GLU A 89 -8.96 -5.04 -14.97
N ARG A 90 -9.01 -4.55 -13.71
CA ARG A 90 -9.85 -3.41 -13.31
C ARG A 90 -9.07 -2.40 -12.47
N PRO A 91 -8.01 -1.79 -13.04
CA PRO A 91 -7.24 -0.77 -12.32
C PRO A 91 -8.09 0.48 -12.05
N GLY A 92 -7.78 1.16 -10.95
CA GLY A 92 -8.48 2.39 -10.57
C GLY A 92 -8.00 3.62 -11.31
N ALA A 93 -6.81 3.55 -11.90
CA ALA A 93 -6.26 4.62 -12.72
C ALA A 93 -5.43 4.02 -13.85
N VAL A 94 -5.40 4.72 -14.98
CA VAL A 94 -4.57 4.34 -16.11
C VAL A 94 -3.25 5.11 -15.99
N PRO A 95 -2.09 4.44 -16.07
CA PRO A 95 -0.79 5.12 -16.06
C PRO A 95 -0.71 6.16 -17.19
N GLU A 96 0.01 7.25 -16.96
CA GLU A 96 0.22 8.30 -17.96
C GLU A 96 0.86 7.75 -19.23
N SER A 97 1.69 6.70 -19.09
CA SER A 97 2.30 6.01 -20.22
C SER A 97 1.69 4.61 -20.35
N PRO A 98 0.70 4.42 -21.24
CA PRO A 98 0.12 3.09 -21.48
C PRO A 98 1.15 2.06 -21.92
N ALA A 99 2.26 2.49 -22.52
CA ALA A 99 3.33 1.60 -22.95
C ALA A 99 4.06 0.91 -21.79
N SER A 100 3.99 1.46 -20.56
CA SER A 100 4.62 0.84 -19.41
C SER A 100 3.90 -0.44 -18.96
N GLY A 101 2.59 -0.50 -19.15
CA GLY A 101 1.75 -1.63 -18.73
C GLY A 101 1.54 -1.75 -17.23
N PHE A 102 2.14 -0.88 -16.42
CA PHE A 102 1.93 -0.88 -14.97
C PHE A 102 0.51 -0.39 -14.66
N LYS A 103 -0.13 -1.05 -13.70
CA LYS A 103 -1.50 -0.75 -13.30
C LYS A 103 -1.52 -0.12 -11.92
N GLU A 104 -2.19 1.01 -11.79
CA GLU A 104 -2.28 1.78 -10.56
C GLU A 104 -3.63 1.59 -9.88
N PHE A 105 -3.57 1.45 -8.57
CA PHE A 105 -4.75 1.32 -7.70
C PHE A 105 -4.64 2.37 -6.61
N PRO A 106 -5.27 3.55 -6.78
CA PRO A 106 -5.34 4.55 -5.71
C PRO A 106 -6.02 3.94 -4.49
N SER A 107 -5.36 4.07 -3.34
CA SER A 107 -5.87 3.43 -2.12
C SER A 107 -5.34 4.13 -0.88
N TYR A 108 -5.91 3.76 0.26
CA TYR A 108 -5.59 4.36 1.54
C TYR A 108 -5.36 3.29 2.59
N VAL A 109 -4.49 3.60 3.53
CA VAL A 109 -4.24 2.79 4.72
C VAL A 109 -4.53 3.67 5.94
N TYR A 110 -5.20 3.12 6.93
CA TYR A 110 -5.54 3.83 8.15
C TYR A 110 -4.64 3.36 9.28
N PHE A 111 -3.94 4.29 9.92
CA PHE A 111 -3.05 3.99 11.04
C PHE A 111 -3.67 4.48 12.34
N PRO A 112 -3.96 3.57 13.30
CA PRO A 112 -4.58 3.97 14.57
C PRO A 112 -3.66 4.76 15.48
N ALA A 113 -2.34 4.54 15.38
CA ALA A 113 -1.33 5.20 16.21
C ALA A 113 0.04 5.13 15.54
N ALA A 114 0.99 5.91 16.04
CA ALA A 114 2.39 5.72 15.69
C ALA A 114 2.86 4.35 16.18
N GLY A 115 3.67 3.65 15.40
CA GLY A 115 4.15 2.31 15.76
C GLY A 115 4.76 1.57 14.59
N CYS A 116 5.00 0.28 14.80
CA CYS A 116 5.55 -0.60 13.79
C CYS A 116 4.45 -1.48 13.19
N TYR A 117 4.48 -1.58 11.87
CA TYR A 117 3.44 -2.25 11.09
C TYR A 117 4.04 -3.11 10.00
N PHE A 118 3.21 -3.99 9.44
CA PHE A 118 3.54 -4.72 8.22
C PHE A 118 2.45 -4.52 7.17
N LEU A 119 2.83 -4.65 5.91
CA LEU A 119 1.93 -4.82 4.77
C LEU A 119 2.37 -6.08 4.04
N GLU A 120 1.39 -6.88 3.64
CA GLU A 120 1.62 -8.13 2.94
C GLU A 120 0.79 -8.18 1.66
N ALA A 121 1.42 -8.61 0.58
CA ALA A 121 0.77 -8.88 -0.69
C ALA A 121 0.89 -10.37 -0.98
N THR A 122 -0.21 -10.98 -1.42
CA THR A 122 -0.29 -12.40 -1.75
C THR A 122 -0.97 -12.58 -3.10
N TRP A 123 -0.41 -13.42 -3.93
CA TRP A 123 -0.97 -13.81 -5.24
C TRP A 123 -0.70 -15.29 -5.48
N PRO A 124 -1.32 -15.94 -6.47
CA PRO A 124 -1.17 -17.40 -6.67
C PRO A 124 0.26 -17.90 -6.82
N GLY A 125 1.18 -17.06 -7.30
CA GLY A 125 2.57 -17.45 -7.51
C GLY A 125 3.52 -17.09 -6.37
N GLY A 126 3.05 -16.38 -5.32
CA GLY A 126 3.93 -15.98 -4.23
C GLY A 126 3.33 -14.96 -3.29
N SER A 127 4.19 -14.41 -2.45
CA SER A 127 3.84 -13.37 -1.50
C SER A 127 5.09 -12.61 -1.07
N TRP A 128 4.89 -11.40 -0.52
CA TRP A 128 5.94 -10.70 0.21
C TRP A 128 5.34 -9.89 1.35
N ARG A 129 6.18 -9.60 2.32
CA ARG A 129 5.81 -8.79 3.48
C ARG A 129 6.86 -7.72 3.69
N ILE A 130 6.43 -6.50 3.95
CA ILE A 130 7.31 -5.42 4.38
C ILE A 130 6.95 -5.02 5.81
N VAL A 131 7.98 -4.64 6.57
CA VAL A 131 7.84 -4.12 7.93
C VAL A 131 8.37 -2.69 7.94
N PHE A 132 7.64 -1.80 8.57
CA PHE A 132 8.02 -0.39 8.62
C PHE A 132 7.50 0.28 9.89
N ALA A 133 8.12 1.40 10.24
CA ALA A 133 7.66 2.23 11.33
C ALA A 133 6.84 3.40 10.78
N ALA A 134 5.68 3.66 11.36
CA ALA A 134 4.87 4.83 11.08
C ALA A 134 5.03 5.80 12.23
N GLY A 135 5.62 6.96 11.97
CA GLY A 135 5.86 8.01 12.96
C GLY A 135 5.06 9.27 12.67
N ARG A 136 5.11 10.20 13.61
CA ARG A 136 4.51 11.54 13.46
C ARG A 136 5.39 12.47 12.63
#